data_8b5605feefc923d838a772be165b1bfe
#
_entry.id   8b5605feefc923d838a772be165b1bfe
#
_cell.length_a   1.000
_cell.length_b   1.000
_cell.length_c   1.000
_cell.angle_alpha   90.00
_cell.angle_beta   90.00
_cell.angle_gamma   90.00
#
_symmetry.space_group_name_H-M   'P 1'
#
loop_
_entity.id
_entity.type
_entity.pdbx_description
1 polymer ?
#
loop_
_entity_poly.entity_id
_entity_poly.type
_entity_poly.pdbx_seq_one_letter_code
_entity_poly.pdbx_strand_id
1 'polypeptide(L)'
;MKSAGAIQKNTEKRASHDVLFSLYENAADKLILLVLLGSVLLFILWPIACIALRSLRGADGGVSFAMFGTVLRQYGESLRNSVFVGVFTAVLSTILSLSAALVCATARGWKKTLCMIIMLVAMVSPPFVSSLAYIQLYGRRGWITYRLLHLSLNPYNRWGVILMQSISFVPLNAMFLSGILEKLDEGSLRSARDLGASGGAILRDIVLPLIRPATLVCLLLSFVRSLADFGTPIIIGGRFSTLAADIYLQVVGYSDLEKSSAMNMFLLIPSIIFFFIYRALMRRSDRLTDASRTAQTELGLSLPHCGAMGWGMIALSTVFFVMIVLQYGCVFLSGFLKSTKGVYSFTLQYWDQLWRIGSSTMLRSVEYALIVSIAGTVFAMLFAYYMDRRRIIGRSLFDCLAMLPYMLPGTCFGIGYILAFNHAPLKLTGTALIVLANMLFKQLPTSTKICTASLALLPEVQERSARDLGAGRLAVLRDVVFPALRPAFLSCFVYNFTSSMTTAGSIIFLIDAKRQLAVFKLFDAVYQGDYALASLIASVITVIVLLVEGLAFLITRKGENRRVSRT
;
A
#
# COMPACT_ATOMS: atom_id res chain seq x y z
N MET A 1 3.88 60.69 38.14
CA MET A 1 4.12 60.74 36.68
C MET A 1 5.14 59.73 36.15
N LYS A 2 6.13 59.24 36.93
CA LYS A 2 7.13 58.26 36.46
C LYS A 2 6.61 56.80 36.27
N SER A 3 5.56 56.39 36.99
CA SER A 3 4.97 55.05 36.90
C SER A 3 4.09 54.81 35.66
N ALA A 4 3.38 55.84 35.18
CA ALA A 4 2.53 55.77 34.00
C ALA A 4 3.35 55.60 32.71
N GLY A 5 4.51 56.25 32.59
CA GLY A 5 5.40 56.10 31.44
C GLY A 5 6.08 54.73 31.32
N ALA A 6 6.33 54.06 32.46
CA ALA A 6 6.90 52.71 32.48
C ALA A 6 5.86 51.67 32.05
N ILE A 7 4.60 51.83 32.43
CA ILE A 7 3.49 50.93 32.02
C ILE A 7 3.20 51.11 30.54
N GLN A 8 3.18 52.35 30.02
CA GLN A 8 2.94 52.61 28.61
C GLN A 8 4.06 52.03 27.71
N LYS A 9 5.33 52.18 28.13
CA LYS A 9 6.51 51.61 27.42
C LYS A 9 6.55 50.07 27.41
N ASN A 10 6.04 49.43 28.48
CA ASN A 10 5.90 47.99 28.55
C ASN A 10 4.73 47.47 27.70
N THR A 11 3.62 48.20 27.59
CA THR A 11 2.51 47.84 26.70
C THR A 11 2.87 48.00 25.23
N GLU A 12 3.59 49.04 24.85
CA GLU A 12 4.08 49.22 23.47
C GLU A 12 5.13 48.15 23.09
N LYS A 13 6.04 47.78 23.99
CA LYS A 13 6.98 46.66 23.75
C LYS A 13 6.26 45.31 23.62
N ARG A 14 5.23 45.06 24.41
CA ARG A 14 4.41 43.86 24.28
C ARG A 14 3.64 43.85 22.96
N ALA A 15 2.99 44.95 22.60
CA ALA A 15 2.26 45.07 21.34
C ALA A 15 3.18 44.87 20.11
N SER A 16 4.39 45.44 20.11
CA SER A 16 5.37 45.27 19.03
C SER A 16 5.91 43.82 18.98
N HIS A 17 6.09 43.17 20.13
CA HIS A 17 6.51 41.79 20.22
C HIS A 17 5.42 40.85 19.70
N ASP A 18 4.16 41.12 20.04
CA ASP A 18 3.00 40.32 19.60
C ASP A 18 2.76 40.45 18.07
N VAL A 19 2.97 41.63 17.51
CA VAL A 19 2.90 41.88 16.06
C VAL A 19 4.04 41.16 15.33
N LEU A 20 5.29 41.26 15.82
CA LEU A 20 6.43 40.55 15.24
C LEU A 20 6.26 39.02 15.34
N PHE A 21 5.74 38.52 16.46
CA PHE A 21 5.47 37.12 16.67
C PHE A 21 4.38 36.62 15.71
N SER A 22 3.30 37.37 15.52
CA SER A 22 2.24 37.02 14.56
C SER A 22 2.71 37.06 13.11
N LEU A 23 3.60 37.97 12.75
CA LEU A 23 4.23 38.05 11.42
C LEU A 23 5.15 36.84 11.18
N TYR A 24 5.96 36.47 12.19
CA TYR A 24 6.84 35.30 12.13
C TYR A 24 6.04 34.01 11.98
N GLU A 25 4.99 33.78 12.78
CA GLU A 25 4.12 32.65 12.67
C GLU A 25 3.42 32.54 11.31
N ASN A 26 2.96 33.65 10.76
CA ASN A 26 2.35 33.70 9.43
C ASN A 26 3.37 33.40 8.32
N ALA A 27 4.62 33.79 8.46
CA ALA A 27 5.69 33.48 7.51
C ALA A 27 6.08 32.00 7.57
N ALA A 28 6.26 31.44 8.77
CA ALA A 28 6.58 30.03 8.97
C ALA A 28 5.43 29.12 8.47
N ASP A 29 4.19 29.47 8.74
CA ASP A 29 3.01 28.79 8.26
C ASP A 29 2.93 28.74 6.72
N LYS A 30 3.21 29.88 6.05
CA LYS A 30 3.29 29.95 4.58
C LYS A 30 4.46 29.13 4.02
N LEU A 31 5.61 29.15 4.71
CA LEU A 31 6.78 28.37 4.31
C LEU A 31 6.50 26.86 4.38
N ILE A 32 5.89 26.38 5.46
CA ILE A 32 5.50 24.97 5.60
C ILE A 32 4.56 24.58 4.46
N LEU A 33 3.53 25.40 4.18
CA LEU A 33 2.60 25.15 3.09
C LEU A 33 3.33 25.09 1.74
N LEU A 34 4.22 26.04 1.46
CA LEU A 34 4.99 26.09 0.22
C LEU A 34 5.88 24.85 0.06
N VAL A 35 6.55 24.42 1.13
CA VAL A 35 7.37 23.20 1.13
C VAL A 35 6.51 21.97 0.86
N LEU A 36 5.34 21.84 1.50
CA LEU A 36 4.44 20.71 1.28
C LEU A 36 3.94 20.65 -0.16
N LEU A 37 3.43 21.75 -0.70
CA LEU A 37 2.91 21.81 -2.05
C LEU A 37 4.02 21.67 -3.09
N GLY A 38 5.15 22.36 -2.88
CA GLY A 38 6.33 22.25 -3.74
C GLY A 38 6.90 20.84 -3.79
N SER A 39 6.91 20.12 -2.65
CA SER A 39 7.35 18.73 -2.59
C SER A 39 6.42 17.80 -3.38
N VAL A 40 5.11 17.99 -3.32
CA VAL A 40 4.14 17.19 -4.12
C VAL A 40 4.35 17.44 -5.62
N LEU A 41 4.56 18.68 -6.02
CA LEU A 41 4.84 19.01 -7.43
C LEU A 41 6.18 18.41 -7.88
N LEU A 42 7.22 18.54 -7.07
CA LEU A 42 8.58 18.11 -7.40
C LEU A 42 8.72 16.58 -7.41
N PHE A 43 8.17 15.88 -6.42
CA PHE A 43 8.40 14.45 -6.24
C PHE A 43 7.26 13.55 -6.78
N ILE A 44 6.12 14.12 -7.16
CA ILE A 44 5.03 13.35 -7.78
C ILE A 44 4.79 13.81 -9.21
N LEU A 45 4.46 15.09 -9.43
CA LEU A 45 4.06 15.57 -10.75
C LEU A 45 5.24 15.58 -11.74
N TRP A 46 6.39 16.12 -11.31
CA TRP A 46 7.58 16.26 -12.16
C TRP A 46 8.11 14.93 -12.72
N PRO A 47 8.27 13.83 -11.92
CA PRO A 47 8.64 12.52 -12.45
C PRO A 47 7.65 11.97 -13.49
N ILE A 48 6.35 12.16 -13.28
CA ILE A 48 5.32 11.74 -14.24
C ILE A 48 5.42 12.54 -15.54
N ALA A 49 5.61 13.85 -15.42
CA ALA A 49 5.81 14.73 -16.58
C ALA A 49 7.06 14.35 -17.37
N CYS A 50 8.17 14.00 -16.69
CA CYS A 50 9.40 13.55 -17.36
C CYS A 50 9.19 12.28 -18.18
N ILE A 51 8.43 11.31 -17.69
CA ILE A 51 8.09 10.11 -18.48
C ILE A 51 7.29 10.50 -19.73
N ALA A 52 6.25 11.32 -19.56
CA ALA A 52 5.43 11.74 -20.68
C ALA A 52 6.23 12.52 -21.72
N LEU A 53 7.07 13.46 -21.31
CA LEU A 53 7.93 14.21 -22.20
C LEU A 53 8.98 13.33 -22.91
N ARG A 54 9.58 12.37 -22.16
CA ARG A 54 10.57 11.46 -22.75
C ARG A 54 9.94 10.50 -23.74
N SER A 55 8.73 10.02 -23.49
CA SER A 55 8.00 9.11 -24.39
C SER A 55 7.60 9.75 -25.71
N LEU A 56 7.48 11.08 -25.73
CA LEU A 56 7.11 11.86 -26.93
C LEU A 56 8.32 12.40 -27.68
N ARG A 57 9.55 12.21 -27.20
CA ARG A 57 10.75 12.75 -27.83
C ARG A 57 11.17 11.87 -29.00
N GLY A 58 11.19 12.46 -30.20
CA GLY A 58 11.71 11.82 -31.42
C GLY A 58 13.23 11.86 -31.50
N ALA A 59 13.81 11.08 -32.43
CA ALA A 59 15.23 11.06 -32.68
C ALA A 59 15.80 12.44 -33.06
N ASP A 60 15.00 13.27 -33.72
CA ASP A 60 15.35 14.64 -34.14
C ASP A 60 15.14 15.68 -33.03
N GLY A 61 14.82 15.25 -31.80
CA GLY A 61 14.54 16.14 -30.66
C GLY A 61 13.14 16.79 -30.68
N GLY A 62 12.35 16.59 -31.73
CA GLY A 62 10.96 17.03 -31.86
C GLY A 62 9.96 16.08 -31.16
N VAL A 63 8.68 16.46 -31.20
CA VAL A 63 7.59 15.60 -30.71
C VAL A 63 7.28 14.53 -31.75
N SER A 64 7.36 13.26 -31.37
CA SER A 64 7.09 12.11 -32.25
C SER A 64 6.28 11.03 -31.56
N PHE A 65 5.32 10.47 -32.26
CA PHE A 65 4.56 9.28 -31.81
C PHE A 65 5.13 7.96 -32.38
N ALA A 66 6.24 8.00 -33.14
CA ALA A 66 6.81 6.82 -33.78
C ALA A 66 7.17 5.71 -32.78
N MET A 67 7.67 6.08 -31.60
CA MET A 67 8.02 5.13 -30.54
C MET A 67 6.81 4.31 -30.06
N PHE A 68 5.63 4.92 -29.97
CA PHE A 68 4.40 4.20 -29.62
C PHE A 68 4.02 3.14 -30.65
N GLY A 69 4.19 3.45 -31.95
CA GLY A 69 4.00 2.48 -33.04
C GLY A 69 5.01 1.32 -32.96
N THR A 70 6.26 1.61 -32.64
CA THR A 70 7.29 0.60 -32.42
C THR A 70 6.97 -0.30 -31.23
N VAL A 71 6.56 0.27 -30.11
CA VAL A 71 6.15 -0.46 -28.92
C VAL A 71 4.96 -1.38 -29.21
N LEU A 72 3.92 -0.89 -29.91
CA LEU A 72 2.76 -1.71 -30.27
C LEU A 72 3.12 -2.88 -31.18
N ARG A 73 4.04 -2.69 -32.12
CA ARG A 73 4.52 -3.77 -33.01
C ARG A 73 5.36 -4.82 -32.26
N GLN A 74 6.25 -4.39 -31.37
CA GLN A 74 7.18 -5.28 -30.68
C GLN A 74 6.59 -5.91 -29.41
N TYR A 75 5.78 -5.16 -28.64
CA TYR A 75 5.26 -5.54 -27.32
C TYR A 75 3.73 -5.60 -27.25
N GLY A 76 3.04 -5.56 -28.40
CA GLY A 76 1.58 -5.64 -28.43
C GLY A 76 1.03 -6.92 -27.85
N GLU A 77 1.78 -8.04 -27.97
CA GLU A 77 1.42 -9.31 -27.31
C GLU A 77 1.51 -9.20 -25.80
N SER A 78 2.59 -8.63 -25.26
CA SER A 78 2.77 -8.43 -23.81
C SER A 78 1.74 -7.46 -23.23
N LEU A 79 1.33 -6.44 -24.00
CA LEU A 79 0.24 -5.54 -23.63
C LEU A 79 -1.10 -6.30 -23.52
N ARG A 80 -1.43 -7.12 -24.53
CA ARG A 80 -2.63 -7.97 -24.52
C ARG A 80 -2.60 -8.96 -23.37
N ASN A 81 -1.45 -9.57 -23.11
CA ASN A 81 -1.22 -10.47 -22.00
C ASN A 81 -1.45 -9.78 -20.65
N SER A 82 -0.95 -8.54 -20.49
CA SER A 82 -1.16 -7.74 -19.27
C SER A 82 -2.64 -7.47 -19.01
N VAL A 83 -3.39 -7.08 -20.04
CA VAL A 83 -4.83 -6.84 -19.93
C VAL A 83 -5.55 -8.15 -19.59
N PHE A 84 -5.22 -9.25 -20.26
CA PHE A 84 -5.79 -10.57 -19.99
C PHE A 84 -5.59 -10.99 -18.54
N VAL A 85 -4.33 -11.00 -18.08
CA VAL A 85 -4.00 -11.34 -16.68
C VAL A 85 -4.69 -10.38 -15.73
N GLY A 86 -4.68 -9.08 -16.03
CA GLY A 86 -5.31 -8.06 -15.21
C GLY A 86 -6.81 -8.29 -14.99
N VAL A 87 -7.55 -8.60 -16.05
CA VAL A 87 -8.99 -8.87 -15.96
C VAL A 87 -9.27 -10.13 -15.14
N PHE A 88 -8.62 -11.24 -15.47
CA PHE A 88 -8.87 -12.51 -14.77
C PHE A 88 -8.42 -12.45 -13.30
N THR A 89 -7.28 -11.83 -13.02
CA THR A 89 -6.81 -11.60 -11.64
C THR A 89 -7.77 -10.71 -10.86
N ALA A 90 -8.26 -9.62 -11.47
CA ALA A 90 -9.20 -8.72 -10.81
C ALA A 90 -10.50 -9.42 -10.44
N VAL A 91 -11.07 -10.20 -11.35
CA VAL A 91 -12.31 -10.95 -11.10
C VAL A 91 -12.09 -12.01 -10.02
N LEU A 92 -11.05 -12.85 -10.16
CA LEU A 92 -10.79 -13.95 -9.23
C LEU A 92 -10.44 -13.41 -7.82
N SER A 93 -9.57 -12.41 -7.73
CA SER A 93 -9.22 -11.81 -6.44
C SER A 93 -10.43 -11.15 -5.77
N THR A 94 -11.31 -10.50 -6.52
CA THR A 94 -12.51 -9.87 -5.97
C THR A 94 -13.51 -10.89 -5.43
N ILE A 95 -13.72 -11.99 -6.14
CA ILE A 95 -14.59 -13.09 -5.68
C ILE A 95 -14.02 -13.71 -4.39
N LEU A 96 -12.73 -14.02 -4.35
CA LEU A 96 -12.07 -14.55 -3.17
C LEU A 96 -12.11 -13.56 -2.01
N SER A 97 -11.86 -12.27 -2.27
CA SER A 97 -11.88 -11.22 -1.26
C SER A 97 -13.25 -11.01 -0.65
N LEU A 98 -14.29 -11.03 -1.47
CA LEU A 98 -15.68 -10.91 -1.02
C LEU A 98 -16.05 -12.10 -0.13
N SER A 99 -15.69 -13.32 -0.54
CA SER A 99 -15.93 -14.53 0.22
C SER A 99 -15.20 -14.50 1.56
N ALA A 100 -13.91 -14.13 1.56
CA ALA A 100 -13.11 -14.02 2.77
C ALA A 100 -13.61 -12.92 3.71
N ALA A 101 -14.00 -11.76 3.17
CA ALA A 101 -14.55 -10.65 3.95
C ALA A 101 -15.87 -11.03 4.64
N LEU A 102 -16.78 -11.70 3.95
CA LEU A 102 -18.03 -12.19 4.51
C LEU A 102 -17.80 -13.23 5.62
N VAL A 103 -16.87 -14.16 5.43
CA VAL A 103 -16.51 -15.12 6.48
C VAL A 103 -15.93 -14.41 7.69
N CYS A 104 -15.02 -13.44 7.50
CA CYS A 104 -14.45 -12.67 8.61
C CYS A 104 -15.49 -11.82 9.35
N ALA A 105 -16.39 -11.14 8.62
CA ALA A 105 -17.42 -10.29 9.21
C ALA A 105 -18.50 -11.10 9.98
N THR A 106 -18.73 -12.37 9.59
CA THR A 106 -19.70 -13.24 10.24
C THR A 106 -19.07 -14.19 11.27
N ALA A 107 -17.75 -14.33 11.28
CA ALA A 107 -17.03 -15.15 12.26
C ALA A 107 -17.05 -14.51 13.64
N ARG A 108 -17.09 -15.36 14.70
CA ARG A 108 -17.14 -14.93 16.09
C ARG A 108 -15.98 -15.49 16.90
N GLY A 109 -15.60 -14.76 17.95
CA GLY A 109 -14.58 -15.18 18.90
C GLY A 109 -13.24 -15.50 18.23
N TRP A 110 -12.61 -16.60 18.64
CA TRP A 110 -11.27 -16.98 18.17
C TRP A 110 -11.16 -17.19 16.64
N LYS A 111 -12.26 -17.59 15.97
CA LYS A 111 -12.29 -17.78 14.52
C LYS A 111 -12.08 -16.46 13.76
N LYS A 112 -12.74 -15.38 14.23
CA LYS A 112 -12.54 -14.03 13.67
C LYS A 112 -11.09 -13.58 13.85
N THR A 113 -10.56 -13.75 15.04
CA THR A 113 -9.17 -13.40 15.36
C THR A 113 -8.18 -14.18 14.49
N LEU A 114 -8.39 -15.49 14.32
CA LEU A 114 -7.53 -16.32 13.47
C LEU A 114 -7.55 -15.85 12.00
N CYS A 115 -8.73 -15.63 11.44
CA CYS A 115 -8.85 -15.12 10.06
C CYS A 115 -8.13 -13.76 9.89
N MET A 116 -8.30 -12.86 10.85
CA MET A 116 -7.64 -11.55 10.85
C MET A 116 -6.11 -11.67 10.93
N ILE A 117 -5.58 -12.54 11.80
CA ILE A 117 -4.13 -12.78 11.92
C ILE A 117 -3.57 -13.34 10.62
N ILE A 118 -4.22 -14.33 10.01
CA ILE A 118 -3.77 -14.91 8.74
C ILE A 118 -3.72 -13.82 7.65
N MET A 119 -4.74 -12.99 7.55
CA MET A 119 -4.77 -11.88 6.58
C MET A 119 -3.69 -10.84 6.87
N LEU A 120 -3.46 -10.50 8.14
CA LEU A 120 -2.42 -9.55 8.55
C LEU A 120 -1.03 -10.05 8.13
N VAL A 121 -0.69 -11.30 8.44
CA VAL A 121 0.59 -11.92 8.05
C VAL A 121 0.75 -11.88 6.53
N ALA A 122 -0.31 -12.20 5.79
CA ALA A 122 -0.28 -12.18 4.33
C ALA A 122 -0.14 -10.76 3.74
N MET A 123 -0.68 -9.73 4.41
CA MET A 123 -0.58 -8.33 3.98
C MET A 123 0.81 -7.74 4.25
N VAL A 124 1.44 -8.17 5.33
CA VAL A 124 2.73 -7.65 5.82
C VAL A 124 3.92 -8.25 5.08
N SER A 125 3.75 -9.40 4.44
CA SER A 125 4.86 -10.09 3.81
C SER A 125 5.42 -9.35 2.58
N PRO A 126 6.75 -9.51 2.31
CA PRO A 126 7.37 -8.91 1.12
C PRO A 126 6.73 -9.40 -0.18
N PRO A 127 6.81 -8.61 -1.27
CA PRO A 127 6.47 -9.10 -2.59
C PRO A 127 7.34 -10.31 -2.94
N PHE A 128 6.89 -11.10 -3.89
CA PHE A 128 7.54 -12.35 -4.34
C PHE A 128 7.38 -13.55 -3.41
N VAL A 129 6.95 -13.40 -2.16
CA VAL A 129 6.72 -14.51 -1.23
C VAL A 129 5.73 -15.53 -1.80
N SER A 130 4.62 -15.06 -2.35
CA SER A 130 3.63 -15.93 -3.00
C SER A 130 4.20 -16.67 -4.21
N SER A 131 5.02 -15.99 -5.03
CA SER A 131 5.69 -16.63 -6.17
C SER A 131 6.74 -17.65 -5.71
N LEU A 132 7.48 -17.36 -4.65
CA LEU A 132 8.45 -18.25 -4.03
C LEU A 132 7.75 -19.51 -3.46
N ALA A 133 6.68 -19.30 -2.69
CA ALA A 133 5.86 -20.40 -2.17
C ALA A 133 5.27 -21.24 -3.31
N TYR A 134 4.83 -20.60 -4.40
CA TYR A 134 4.31 -21.29 -5.57
C TYR A 134 5.35 -22.23 -6.20
N ILE A 135 6.59 -21.78 -6.37
CA ILE A 135 7.67 -22.60 -6.90
C ILE A 135 7.93 -23.80 -5.99
N GLN A 136 7.96 -23.59 -4.68
CA GLN A 136 8.24 -24.65 -3.72
C GLN A 136 7.10 -25.65 -3.56
N LEU A 137 5.85 -25.18 -3.59
CA LEU A 137 4.67 -26.04 -3.44
C LEU A 137 4.27 -26.69 -4.77
N TYR A 138 4.23 -25.92 -5.85
CA TYR A 138 3.63 -26.31 -7.13
C TYR A 138 4.64 -26.37 -8.29
N GLY A 139 5.92 -26.06 -8.07
CA GLY A 139 6.97 -26.14 -9.08
C GLY A 139 7.15 -27.54 -9.66
N ARG A 140 7.99 -27.68 -10.69
CA ARG A 140 8.27 -29.00 -11.33
C ARG A 140 8.71 -30.08 -10.35
N ARG A 141 9.34 -29.72 -9.23
CA ARG A 141 9.72 -30.57 -8.10
C ARG A 141 9.06 -30.11 -6.80
N GLY A 142 7.88 -29.50 -6.90
CA GLY A 142 7.14 -28.95 -5.78
C GLY A 142 6.66 -30.01 -4.78
N TRP A 143 6.47 -29.60 -3.55
CA TRP A 143 6.04 -30.48 -2.47
C TRP A 143 4.66 -31.12 -2.74
N ILE A 144 3.72 -30.34 -3.30
CA ILE A 144 2.36 -30.83 -3.59
C ILE A 144 2.33 -31.53 -4.94
N THR A 145 2.77 -30.89 -6.02
CA THR A 145 2.63 -31.45 -7.38
C THR A 145 3.46 -32.69 -7.61
N TYR A 146 4.75 -32.66 -7.28
CA TYR A 146 5.65 -33.77 -7.58
C TYR A 146 5.69 -34.81 -6.47
N ARG A 147 5.79 -34.39 -5.19
CA ARG A 147 5.97 -35.36 -4.09
C ARG A 147 4.69 -35.97 -3.58
N LEU A 148 3.61 -35.16 -3.47
CA LEU A 148 2.33 -35.65 -2.94
C LEU A 148 1.47 -36.27 -4.04
N LEU A 149 1.34 -35.57 -5.18
CA LEU A 149 0.44 -35.95 -6.27
C LEU A 149 1.14 -36.71 -7.41
N HIS A 150 2.48 -36.82 -7.40
CA HIS A 150 3.30 -37.43 -8.45
C HIS A 150 3.01 -36.91 -9.87
N LEU A 151 2.60 -35.62 -9.98
CA LEU A 151 2.26 -34.97 -11.24
C LEU A 151 3.48 -34.23 -11.80
N SER A 152 3.79 -34.45 -13.09
CA SER A 152 4.84 -33.73 -13.82
C SER A 152 4.26 -32.58 -14.65
N LEU A 153 3.52 -31.66 -14.01
CA LEU A 153 2.94 -30.47 -14.65
C LEU A 153 3.97 -29.35 -14.79
N ASN A 154 3.83 -28.56 -15.85
CA ASN A 154 4.57 -27.31 -15.96
C ASN A 154 3.74 -26.15 -15.37
N PRO A 155 4.02 -25.70 -14.14
CA PRO A 155 3.24 -24.68 -13.48
C PRO A 155 3.58 -23.25 -13.96
N TYR A 156 4.66 -23.10 -14.74
CA TYR A 156 5.16 -21.82 -15.21
C TYR A 156 4.40 -21.34 -16.44
N ASN A 157 3.27 -20.68 -16.22
CA ASN A 157 2.39 -20.22 -17.28
C ASN A 157 1.49 -19.07 -16.80
N ARG A 158 0.66 -18.52 -17.72
CA ARG A 158 -0.29 -17.43 -17.45
C ARG A 158 -1.27 -17.72 -16.29
N TRP A 159 -1.70 -18.98 -16.13
CA TRP A 159 -2.66 -19.34 -15.08
C TRP A 159 -2.03 -19.34 -13.70
N GLY A 160 -0.75 -19.74 -13.59
CA GLY A 160 0.04 -19.62 -12.38
C GLY A 160 0.19 -18.15 -11.96
N VAL A 161 0.46 -17.25 -12.92
CA VAL A 161 0.54 -15.80 -12.67
C VAL A 161 -0.81 -15.28 -12.14
N ILE A 162 -1.93 -15.58 -12.82
CA ILE A 162 -3.26 -15.18 -12.40
C ILE A 162 -3.59 -15.66 -10.98
N LEU A 163 -3.32 -16.92 -10.69
CA LEU A 163 -3.62 -17.53 -9.39
C LEU A 163 -2.83 -16.84 -8.28
N MET A 164 -1.51 -16.66 -8.46
CA MET A 164 -0.66 -16.07 -7.43
C MET A 164 -0.94 -14.60 -7.19
N GLN A 165 -1.13 -13.81 -8.24
CA GLN A 165 -1.55 -12.43 -8.10
C GLN A 165 -2.91 -12.32 -7.40
N SER A 166 -3.87 -13.19 -7.79
CA SER A 166 -5.21 -13.19 -7.17
C SER A 166 -5.13 -13.44 -5.66
N ILE A 167 -4.40 -14.45 -5.24
CA ILE A 167 -4.23 -14.79 -3.82
C ILE A 167 -3.53 -13.64 -3.07
N SER A 168 -2.50 -13.04 -3.66
CA SER A 168 -1.73 -11.95 -3.04
C SER A 168 -2.55 -10.68 -2.82
N PHE A 169 -3.57 -10.42 -3.64
CA PHE A 169 -4.39 -9.22 -3.53
C PHE A 169 -5.58 -9.37 -2.56
N VAL A 170 -5.97 -10.62 -2.24
CA VAL A 170 -7.11 -10.89 -1.37
C VAL A 170 -6.99 -10.25 0.01
N PRO A 171 -5.87 -10.34 0.76
CA PRO A 171 -5.81 -9.86 2.14
C PRO A 171 -6.22 -8.40 2.30
N LEU A 172 -5.65 -7.52 1.48
CA LEU A 172 -5.97 -6.09 1.54
C LEU A 172 -7.42 -5.80 1.12
N ASN A 173 -7.89 -6.41 0.04
CA ASN A 173 -9.25 -6.21 -0.45
C ASN A 173 -10.29 -6.77 0.53
N ALA A 174 -10.02 -7.94 1.13
CA ALA A 174 -10.91 -8.55 2.10
C ALA A 174 -10.98 -7.74 3.40
N MET A 175 -9.86 -7.20 3.90
CA MET A 175 -9.87 -6.30 5.05
C MET A 175 -10.65 -5.02 4.77
N PHE A 176 -10.49 -4.44 3.57
CA PHE A 176 -11.26 -3.28 3.16
C PHE A 176 -12.78 -3.57 3.12
N LEU A 177 -13.18 -4.68 2.51
CA LEU A 177 -14.59 -5.10 2.44
C LEU A 177 -15.14 -5.47 3.82
N SER A 178 -14.36 -6.16 4.68
CA SER A 178 -14.77 -6.45 6.06
C SER A 178 -15.06 -5.19 6.86
N GLY A 179 -14.21 -4.17 6.74
CA GLY A 179 -14.43 -2.88 7.41
C GLY A 179 -15.68 -2.12 6.92
N ILE A 180 -16.15 -2.38 5.70
CA ILE A 180 -17.42 -1.84 5.20
C ILE A 180 -18.60 -2.69 5.68
N LEU A 181 -18.47 -4.03 5.66
CA LEU A 181 -19.50 -4.94 6.14
C LEU A 181 -19.82 -4.72 7.62
N GLU A 182 -18.83 -4.42 8.45
CA GLU A 182 -18.99 -4.14 9.88
C GLU A 182 -19.71 -2.80 10.17
N LYS A 183 -19.83 -1.93 9.17
CA LYS A 183 -20.55 -0.65 9.27
C LYS A 183 -21.98 -0.71 8.74
N LEU A 184 -22.42 -1.86 8.25
CA LEU A 184 -23.81 -2.01 7.76
C LEU A 184 -24.79 -1.93 8.93
N ASP A 185 -25.92 -1.26 8.67
CA ASP A 185 -26.99 -1.12 9.67
C ASP A 185 -27.65 -2.48 9.97
N GLU A 186 -27.45 -2.96 11.20
CA GLU A 186 -28.03 -4.20 11.68
C GLU A 186 -29.57 -4.11 11.77
N GLY A 187 -30.12 -2.91 12.01
CA GLY A 187 -31.55 -2.68 12.08
C GLY A 187 -32.25 -3.07 10.79
N SER A 188 -31.70 -2.68 9.65
CA SER A 188 -32.23 -3.06 8.33
C SER A 188 -32.19 -4.57 8.08
N LEU A 189 -31.12 -5.25 8.57
CA LEU A 189 -31.00 -6.71 8.42
C LEU A 189 -31.96 -7.46 9.35
N ARG A 190 -32.19 -6.95 10.58
CA ARG A 190 -33.17 -7.51 11.52
C ARG A 190 -34.59 -7.33 11.00
N SER A 191 -34.94 -6.13 10.56
CA SER A 191 -36.27 -5.87 9.99
C SER A 191 -36.61 -6.78 8.81
N ALA A 192 -35.62 -7.04 7.92
CA ALA A 192 -35.81 -7.97 6.81
C ALA A 192 -36.10 -9.42 7.30
N ARG A 193 -35.44 -9.86 8.39
CA ARG A 193 -35.73 -11.18 9.00
C ARG A 193 -37.11 -11.23 9.64
N ASP A 194 -37.48 -10.19 10.34
CA ASP A 194 -38.78 -10.10 11.01
C ASP A 194 -39.93 -10.14 9.98
N LEU A 195 -39.65 -9.65 8.77
CA LEU A 195 -40.53 -9.78 7.59
C LEU A 195 -40.46 -11.15 6.88
N GLY A 196 -39.71 -12.12 7.43
CA GLY A 196 -39.59 -13.48 6.93
C GLY A 196 -38.57 -13.70 5.80
N ALA A 197 -37.68 -12.73 5.52
CA ALA A 197 -36.65 -12.91 4.51
C ALA A 197 -35.64 -13.99 4.91
N SER A 198 -35.35 -14.93 4.01
CA SER A 198 -34.31 -15.94 4.23
C SER A 198 -32.91 -15.31 4.25
N GLY A 199 -31.93 -15.96 4.92
CA GLY A 199 -30.55 -15.48 4.95
C GLY A 199 -29.95 -15.29 3.55
N GLY A 200 -30.30 -16.17 2.61
CA GLY A 200 -29.87 -16.05 1.20
C GLY A 200 -30.47 -14.85 0.48
N ALA A 201 -31.75 -14.53 0.74
CA ALA A 201 -32.41 -13.34 0.21
C ALA A 201 -31.76 -12.06 0.78
N ILE A 202 -31.53 -12.01 2.09
CA ILE A 202 -30.84 -10.87 2.75
C ILE A 202 -29.44 -10.66 2.13
N LEU A 203 -28.67 -11.73 1.96
CA LEU A 203 -27.34 -11.65 1.37
C LEU A 203 -27.40 -11.13 -0.06
N ARG A 204 -28.28 -11.68 -0.90
CA ARG A 204 -28.37 -11.36 -2.33
C ARG A 204 -29.00 -9.99 -2.59
N ASP A 205 -30.07 -9.65 -1.86
CA ASP A 205 -30.94 -8.51 -2.19
C ASP A 205 -30.64 -7.26 -1.35
N ILE A 206 -29.94 -7.41 -0.20
CA ILE A 206 -29.57 -6.30 0.68
C ILE A 206 -28.06 -6.14 0.75
N VAL A 207 -27.33 -7.15 1.25
CA VAL A 207 -25.90 -7.02 1.53
C VAL A 207 -25.07 -6.80 0.27
N LEU A 208 -25.20 -7.67 -0.74
CA LEU A 208 -24.41 -7.57 -1.96
C LEU A 208 -24.66 -6.28 -2.76
N PRO A 209 -25.92 -5.82 -2.97
CA PRO A 209 -26.15 -4.54 -3.62
C PRO A 209 -25.57 -3.35 -2.85
N LEU A 210 -25.64 -3.35 -1.53
CA LEU A 210 -25.15 -2.26 -0.70
C LEU A 210 -23.62 -2.12 -0.74
N ILE A 211 -22.89 -3.24 -0.76
CA ILE A 211 -21.43 -3.24 -0.86
C ILE A 211 -20.91 -3.22 -2.31
N ARG A 212 -21.79 -3.21 -3.32
CA ARG A 212 -21.40 -3.21 -4.74
C ARG A 212 -20.38 -2.11 -5.11
N PRO A 213 -20.50 -0.85 -4.65
CA PRO A 213 -19.51 0.17 -4.97
C PRO A 213 -18.11 -0.19 -4.43
N ALA A 214 -18.03 -0.72 -3.20
CA ALA A 214 -16.77 -1.17 -2.60
C ALA A 214 -16.17 -2.38 -3.32
N THR A 215 -17.01 -3.32 -3.73
CA THR A 215 -16.59 -4.50 -4.53
C THR A 215 -16.00 -4.07 -5.87
N LEU A 216 -16.61 -3.07 -6.55
CA LEU A 216 -16.08 -2.50 -7.78
C LEU A 216 -14.74 -1.77 -7.55
N VAL A 217 -14.57 -1.12 -6.39
CA VAL A 217 -13.28 -0.54 -6.00
C VAL A 217 -12.21 -1.63 -5.89
N CYS A 218 -12.48 -2.75 -5.22
CA CYS A 218 -11.55 -3.88 -5.12
C CYS A 218 -11.18 -4.44 -6.50
N LEU A 219 -12.14 -4.58 -7.39
CA LEU A 219 -11.92 -5.04 -8.76
C LEU A 219 -10.98 -4.12 -9.53
N LEU A 220 -11.22 -2.80 -9.50
CA LEU A 220 -10.36 -1.81 -10.16
C LEU A 220 -8.95 -1.77 -9.57
N LEU A 221 -8.84 -1.82 -8.24
CA LEU A 221 -7.54 -1.86 -7.56
C LEU A 221 -6.74 -3.11 -7.93
N SER A 222 -7.39 -4.26 -7.95
CA SER A 222 -6.73 -5.52 -8.34
C SER A 222 -6.28 -5.49 -9.79
N PHE A 223 -7.08 -4.92 -10.69
CA PHE A 223 -6.71 -4.77 -12.10
C PHE A 223 -5.47 -3.89 -12.26
N VAL A 224 -5.45 -2.69 -11.66
CA VAL A 224 -4.31 -1.78 -11.75
C VAL A 224 -3.05 -2.38 -11.11
N ARG A 225 -3.18 -3.07 -9.98
CA ARG A 225 -2.08 -3.77 -9.33
C ARG A 225 -1.52 -4.90 -10.19
N SER A 226 -2.38 -5.66 -10.85
CA SER A 226 -1.96 -6.70 -11.77
C SER A 226 -1.20 -6.15 -12.98
N LEU A 227 -1.65 -5.04 -13.55
CA LEU A 227 -0.92 -4.33 -14.62
C LEU A 227 0.46 -3.84 -14.16
N ALA A 228 0.58 -3.46 -12.89
CA ALA A 228 1.81 -2.93 -12.30
C ALA A 228 2.80 -4.01 -11.84
N ASP A 229 2.35 -5.25 -11.72
CA ASP A 229 3.16 -6.35 -11.19
C ASP A 229 4.07 -6.92 -12.28
N PHE A 230 5.36 -6.68 -12.13
CA PHE A 230 6.41 -7.27 -12.96
C PHE A 230 7.00 -8.53 -12.32
N GLY A 231 6.99 -8.62 -10.99
CA GLY A 231 7.72 -9.64 -10.25
C GLY A 231 7.12 -11.04 -10.41
N THR A 232 5.82 -11.18 -10.26
CA THR A 232 5.15 -12.46 -10.44
C THR A 232 5.34 -13.02 -11.85
N PRO A 233 5.12 -12.26 -12.95
CA PRO A 233 5.37 -12.75 -14.30
C PRO A 233 6.84 -13.12 -14.57
N ILE A 234 7.81 -12.37 -14.05
CA ILE A 234 9.24 -12.68 -14.22
C ILE A 234 9.59 -14.00 -13.54
N ILE A 235 9.06 -14.25 -12.34
CA ILE A 235 9.43 -15.43 -11.53
C ILE A 235 8.70 -16.68 -12.00
N ILE A 236 7.40 -16.61 -12.30
CA ILE A 236 6.57 -17.79 -12.58
C ILE A 236 5.89 -17.79 -13.96
N GLY A 237 6.10 -16.75 -14.78
CA GLY A 237 5.51 -16.67 -16.12
C GLY A 237 6.10 -17.67 -17.12
N GLY A 238 7.36 -18.05 -16.97
CA GLY A 238 8.08 -18.89 -17.93
C GLY A 238 8.28 -18.18 -19.28
N ARG A 239 7.64 -18.68 -20.34
CA ARG A 239 7.65 -18.02 -21.67
C ARG A 239 6.59 -16.92 -21.82
N PHE A 240 5.70 -16.81 -20.85
CA PHE A 240 4.63 -15.81 -20.85
C PHE A 240 5.15 -14.53 -20.21
N SER A 241 5.11 -13.43 -20.96
CA SER A 241 5.53 -12.10 -20.48
C SER A 241 4.36 -11.13 -20.43
N THR A 242 4.48 -10.14 -19.55
CA THR A 242 3.60 -8.99 -19.43
C THR A 242 4.36 -7.72 -19.70
N LEU A 243 3.65 -6.63 -20.02
CA LEU A 243 4.29 -5.36 -20.36
C LEU A 243 5.15 -4.81 -19.20
N ALA A 244 4.71 -4.97 -17.96
CA ALA A 244 5.48 -4.57 -16.78
C ALA A 244 6.81 -5.36 -16.63
N ALA A 245 6.79 -6.67 -16.95
CA ALA A 245 7.98 -7.50 -16.96
C ALA A 245 8.95 -7.09 -18.07
N ASP A 246 8.42 -6.82 -19.25
CA ASP A 246 9.25 -6.36 -20.38
C ASP A 246 9.84 -4.96 -20.13
N ILE A 247 9.11 -4.04 -19.48
CA ILE A 247 9.65 -2.74 -19.05
C ILE A 247 10.85 -2.95 -18.12
N TYR A 248 10.72 -3.85 -17.15
CA TYR A 248 11.82 -4.17 -16.24
C TYR A 248 13.05 -4.66 -17.02
N LEU A 249 12.86 -5.59 -17.95
CA LEU A 249 13.94 -6.14 -18.78
C LEU A 249 14.57 -5.07 -19.70
N GLN A 250 13.76 -4.14 -20.24
CA GLN A 250 14.29 -3.03 -21.08
C GLN A 250 15.18 -2.09 -20.27
N VAL A 251 14.82 -1.78 -19.03
CA VAL A 251 15.63 -0.89 -18.17
C VAL A 251 16.88 -1.60 -17.66
N VAL A 252 16.73 -2.80 -17.10
CA VAL A 252 17.83 -3.50 -16.42
C VAL A 252 18.75 -4.19 -17.43
N GLY A 253 18.18 -4.79 -18.48
CA GLY A 253 18.94 -5.55 -19.48
C GLY A 253 19.53 -4.70 -20.61
N TYR A 254 18.79 -3.68 -21.05
CA TYR A 254 19.17 -2.89 -22.23
C TYR A 254 19.46 -1.42 -21.94
N SER A 255 19.16 -0.93 -20.72
CA SER A 255 19.29 0.49 -20.33
C SER A 255 18.54 1.47 -21.25
N ASP A 256 17.50 1.00 -21.95
CA ASP A 256 16.71 1.78 -22.92
C ASP A 256 15.56 2.50 -22.19
N LEU A 257 15.86 3.71 -21.70
CA LEU A 257 14.89 4.54 -20.98
C LEU A 257 13.84 5.18 -21.91
N GLU A 258 14.14 5.36 -23.20
CA GLU A 258 13.19 5.97 -24.14
C GLU A 258 12.05 5.01 -24.45
N LYS A 259 12.41 3.79 -24.86
CA LYS A 259 11.44 2.73 -25.12
C LYS A 259 10.66 2.37 -23.86
N SER A 260 11.34 2.25 -22.72
CA SER A 260 10.70 1.99 -21.43
C SER A 260 9.71 3.08 -21.02
N SER A 261 10.01 4.36 -21.32
CA SER A 261 9.09 5.47 -21.07
C SER A 261 7.83 5.36 -21.93
N ALA A 262 7.97 5.07 -23.22
CA ALA A 262 6.83 4.86 -24.11
C ALA A 262 5.98 3.64 -23.69
N MET A 263 6.63 2.52 -23.30
CA MET A 263 5.93 1.35 -22.77
C MET A 263 5.16 1.70 -21.48
N ASN A 264 5.75 2.49 -20.58
CA ASN A 264 5.09 2.92 -19.35
C ASN A 264 3.85 3.78 -19.59
N MET A 265 3.77 4.54 -20.69
CA MET A 265 2.56 5.31 -21.02
C MET A 265 1.35 4.41 -21.26
N PHE A 266 1.52 3.20 -21.81
CA PHE A 266 0.45 2.22 -21.96
C PHE A 266 -0.06 1.67 -20.63
N LEU A 267 0.73 1.73 -19.55
CA LEU A 267 0.29 1.38 -18.19
C LEU A 267 -0.22 2.62 -17.44
N LEU A 268 0.37 3.78 -17.67
CA LEU A 268 0.07 5.03 -16.99
C LEU A 268 -1.32 5.57 -17.37
N ILE A 269 -1.63 5.62 -18.67
CA ILE A 269 -2.91 6.16 -19.15
C ILE A 269 -4.12 5.38 -18.59
N PRO A 270 -4.19 4.04 -18.70
CA PRO A 270 -5.26 3.29 -18.04
C PRO A 270 -5.29 3.51 -16.53
N SER A 271 -4.15 3.55 -15.87
CA SER A 271 -4.07 3.76 -14.41
C SER A 271 -4.66 5.10 -13.99
N ILE A 272 -4.41 6.18 -14.74
CA ILE A 272 -5.01 7.50 -14.48
C ILE A 272 -6.54 7.47 -14.73
N ILE A 273 -7.01 6.83 -15.80
CA ILE A 273 -8.44 6.69 -16.08
C ILE A 273 -9.13 5.94 -14.93
N PHE A 274 -8.55 4.80 -14.52
CA PHE A 274 -9.10 4.02 -13.41
C PHE A 274 -9.01 4.75 -12.07
N PHE A 275 -8.03 5.63 -11.88
CA PHE A 275 -7.97 6.49 -10.70
C PHE A 275 -9.20 7.41 -10.58
N PHE A 276 -9.63 8.04 -11.65
CA PHE A 276 -10.82 8.88 -11.60
C PHE A 276 -12.11 8.07 -11.37
N ILE A 277 -12.21 6.88 -11.97
CA ILE A 277 -13.34 5.96 -11.73
C ILE A 277 -13.34 5.50 -10.26
N TYR A 278 -12.17 5.10 -9.73
CA TYR A 278 -11.99 4.75 -8.32
C TYR A 278 -12.44 5.88 -7.39
N ARG A 279 -12.00 7.13 -7.66
CA ARG A 279 -12.38 8.30 -6.86
C ARG A 279 -13.87 8.54 -6.86
N ALA A 280 -14.53 8.34 -7.99
CA ALA A 280 -15.99 8.46 -8.10
C ALA A 280 -16.73 7.37 -7.30
N LEU A 281 -16.26 6.13 -7.37
CA LEU A 281 -16.83 5.00 -6.62
C LEU A 281 -16.61 5.11 -5.12
N MET A 282 -15.42 5.53 -4.68
CA MET A 282 -15.11 5.75 -3.26
C MET A 282 -16.03 6.80 -2.64
N ARG A 283 -16.27 7.92 -3.31
CA ARG A 283 -17.21 8.94 -2.84
C ARG A 283 -18.63 8.40 -2.64
N ARG A 284 -19.04 7.41 -3.44
CA ARG A 284 -20.35 6.75 -3.28
C ARG A 284 -20.34 5.80 -2.09
N SER A 285 -19.25 5.05 -1.91
CA SER A 285 -19.07 4.13 -0.77
C SER A 285 -19.06 4.89 0.55
N ASP A 286 -18.33 6.01 0.64
CA ASP A 286 -18.21 6.82 1.86
C ASP A 286 -19.58 7.39 2.29
N ARG A 287 -20.41 7.84 1.34
CA ARG A 287 -21.77 8.32 1.63
C ARG A 287 -22.68 7.24 2.25
N LEU A 288 -22.52 5.98 1.84
CA LEU A 288 -23.27 4.86 2.40
C LEU A 288 -22.83 4.52 3.83
N THR A 289 -21.54 4.68 4.14
CA THR A 289 -21.00 4.42 5.46
C THR A 289 -21.22 5.58 6.45
N ASP A 290 -21.31 6.83 5.97
CA ASP A 290 -21.61 8.00 6.83
C ASP A 290 -23.05 7.99 7.35
N ALA A 291 -23.99 7.41 6.59
CA ALA A 291 -25.38 7.26 7.02
C ALA A 291 -25.56 6.25 8.18
N SER A 292 -24.58 5.38 8.42
CA SER A 292 -24.66 4.26 9.39
C SER A 292 -23.74 4.47 10.61
N ARG A 293 -23.57 5.69 11.08
CA ARG A 293 -22.63 6.03 12.18
C ARG A 293 -22.93 5.42 13.56
N THR A 294 -23.98 4.60 13.70
CA THR A 294 -24.36 3.98 14.97
C THR A 294 -23.86 2.54 15.07
N ALA A 295 -22.96 2.34 16.01
CA ALA A 295 -22.54 1.07 16.62
C ALA A 295 -21.80 0.07 15.71
N GLN A 296 -20.57 -0.24 16.12
CA GLN A 296 -19.86 -1.47 15.74
C GLN A 296 -20.64 -2.67 16.27
N THR A 297 -21.56 -3.19 15.47
CA THR A 297 -22.33 -4.39 15.80
C THR A 297 -21.92 -5.50 14.86
N GLU A 298 -21.86 -6.71 15.38
CA GLU A 298 -21.59 -7.91 14.57
C GLU A 298 -22.65 -8.01 13.47
N LEU A 299 -22.21 -8.31 12.23
CA LEU A 299 -23.13 -8.57 11.13
C LEU A 299 -23.98 -9.79 11.51
N GLY A 300 -25.18 -9.57 12.01
CA GLY A 300 -26.06 -10.61 12.53
C GLY A 300 -26.45 -11.69 11.49
N LEU A 301 -25.70 -11.85 10.38
CA LEU A 301 -25.90 -12.82 9.33
C LEU A 301 -25.14 -14.12 9.63
N SER A 302 -25.76 -15.27 9.40
CA SER A 302 -25.13 -16.58 9.47
C SER A 302 -25.01 -17.15 8.05
N LEU A 303 -23.80 -17.26 7.51
CA LEU A 303 -23.58 -17.76 6.15
C LEU A 303 -24.13 -19.16 5.89
N PRO A 304 -24.02 -20.15 6.81
CA PRO A 304 -24.66 -21.45 6.59
C PRO A 304 -26.16 -21.38 6.34
N HIS A 305 -26.86 -20.39 6.92
CA HIS A 305 -28.31 -20.19 6.69
C HIS A 305 -28.62 -19.44 5.39
N CYS A 306 -27.59 -19.05 4.61
CA CYS A 306 -27.76 -18.42 3.30
C CYS A 306 -27.83 -19.44 2.13
N GLY A 307 -28.03 -20.72 2.40
CA GLY A 307 -28.16 -21.78 1.40
C GLY A 307 -26.89 -22.02 0.60
N ALA A 308 -27.04 -22.47 -0.65
CA ALA A 308 -25.90 -22.83 -1.51
C ALA A 308 -24.88 -21.69 -1.71
N MET A 309 -25.35 -20.44 -1.80
CA MET A 309 -24.48 -19.27 -1.95
C MET A 309 -23.58 -19.06 -0.71
N GLY A 310 -24.13 -19.21 0.50
CA GLY A 310 -23.35 -19.10 1.73
C GLY A 310 -22.32 -20.21 1.86
N TRP A 311 -22.68 -21.45 1.55
CA TRP A 311 -21.73 -22.56 1.54
C TRP A 311 -20.66 -22.43 0.47
N GLY A 312 -20.98 -21.91 -0.72
CA GLY A 312 -20.01 -21.60 -1.76
C GLY A 312 -18.98 -20.57 -1.31
N MET A 313 -19.41 -19.52 -0.62
CA MET A 313 -18.50 -18.49 -0.06
C MET A 313 -17.61 -19.06 1.06
N ILE A 314 -18.16 -19.90 1.92
CA ILE A 314 -17.37 -20.59 2.95
C ILE A 314 -16.32 -21.49 2.32
N ALA A 315 -16.68 -22.29 1.31
CA ALA A 315 -15.76 -23.18 0.62
C ALA A 315 -14.61 -22.41 -0.06
N LEU A 316 -14.92 -21.33 -0.80
CA LEU A 316 -13.92 -20.48 -1.45
C LEU A 316 -12.98 -19.82 -0.43
N SER A 317 -13.52 -19.31 0.67
CA SER A 317 -12.71 -18.73 1.75
C SER A 317 -11.82 -19.78 2.40
N THR A 318 -12.33 -20.98 2.66
CA THR A 318 -11.56 -22.07 3.26
C THR A 318 -10.39 -22.46 2.35
N VAL A 319 -10.62 -22.61 1.03
CA VAL A 319 -9.56 -22.86 0.06
C VAL A 319 -8.51 -21.73 0.11
N PHE A 320 -8.94 -20.46 0.12
CA PHE A 320 -8.01 -19.33 0.22
C PHE A 320 -7.19 -19.39 1.52
N PHE A 321 -7.81 -19.53 2.69
CA PHE A 321 -7.09 -19.59 3.97
C PHE A 321 -6.13 -20.76 4.06
N VAL A 322 -6.53 -21.95 3.57
CA VAL A 322 -5.65 -23.12 3.50
C VAL A 322 -4.45 -22.84 2.61
N MET A 323 -4.67 -22.26 1.41
CA MET A 323 -3.57 -21.92 0.51
C MET A 323 -2.60 -20.91 1.12
N ILE A 324 -3.08 -19.88 1.81
CA ILE A 324 -2.24 -18.90 2.50
C ILE A 324 -1.42 -19.58 3.61
N VAL A 325 -2.06 -20.38 4.46
CA VAL A 325 -1.35 -21.10 5.54
C VAL A 325 -0.28 -22.03 4.98
N LEU A 326 -0.57 -22.76 3.91
CA LEU A 326 0.41 -23.61 3.23
C LEU A 326 1.55 -22.80 2.61
N GLN A 327 1.27 -21.66 1.98
CA GLN A 327 2.29 -20.80 1.40
C GLN A 327 3.26 -20.27 2.46
N TYR A 328 2.74 -19.66 3.52
CA TYR A 328 3.57 -19.11 4.59
C TYR A 328 4.26 -20.18 5.40
N GLY A 329 3.57 -21.29 5.70
CA GLY A 329 4.17 -22.46 6.35
C GLY A 329 5.34 -23.02 5.54
N CYS A 330 5.18 -23.14 4.22
CA CYS A 330 6.25 -23.55 3.32
C CYS A 330 7.44 -22.59 3.35
N VAL A 331 7.20 -21.28 3.23
CA VAL A 331 8.26 -20.28 3.23
C VAL A 331 9.01 -20.25 4.56
N PHE A 332 8.30 -20.25 5.70
CA PHE A 332 8.95 -20.27 7.01
C PHE A 332 9.77 -21.55 7.23
N LEU A 333 9.26 -22.71 6.83
CA LEU A 333 9.99 -23.98 6.98
C LEU A 333 11.18 -24.09 6.03
N SER A 334 11.06 -23.59 4.80
CA SER A 334 12.12 -23.70 3.78
C SER A 334 13.42 -23.00 4.16
N GLY A 335 13.36 -21.95 4.97
CA GLY A 335 14.55 -21.29 5.51
C GLY A 335 15.43 -22.15 6.42
N PHE A 336 14.88 -23.27 6.91
CA PHE A 336 15.56 -24.25 7.78
C PHE A 336 15.83 -25.58 7.10
N LEU A 337 15.47 -25.73 5.82
CA LEU A 337 15.57 -26.99 5.10
C LEU A 337 16.53 -26.87 3.93
N LYS A 338 17.54 -27.75 3.91
CA LYS A 338 18.43 -27.94 2.76
C LYS A 338 17.96 -29.15 1.95
N SER A 339 17.75 -28.95 0.67
CA SER A 339 17.43 -30.02 -0.26
C SER A 339 18.70 -30.50 -0.96
N THR A 340 19.16 -31.70 -0.66
CA THR A 340 20.29 -32.37 -1.34
C THR A 340 19.79 -33.64 -2.03
N LYS A 341 19.84 -33.65 -3.37
CA LYS A 341 19.35 -34.76 -4.20
C LYS A 341 17.92 -35.21 -3.86
N GLY A 342 17.08 -34.27 -3.44
CA GLY A 342 15.69 -34.55 -3.10
C GLY A 342 15.44 -34.97 -1.65
N VAL A 343 16.45 -35.16 -0.81
CA VAL A 343 16.30 -35.39 0.63
C VAL A 343 16.39 -34.05 1.35
N TYR A 344 15.43 -33.78 2.24
CA TYR A 344 15.45 -32.57 3.09
C TYR A 344 16.13 -32.89 4.42
N SER A 345 17.09 -32.07 4.78
CA SER A 345 17.74 -32.07 6.09
C SER A 345 17.60 -30.71 6.75
N PHE A 346 17.44 -30.71 8.06
CA PHE A 346 17.46 -29.47 8.85
C PHE A 346 18.86 -28.86 8.83
N THR A 347 18.93 -27.54 8.60
CA THR A 347 20.20 -26.83 8.56
C THR A 347 20.05 -25.38 9.01
N LEU A 348 21.07 -24.84 9.66
CA LEU A 348 21.20 -23.43 9.97
C LEU A 348 22.19 -22.69 9.05
N GLN A 349 22.70 -23.36 8.01
CA GLN A 349 23.70 -22.80 7.08
C GLN A 349 23.22 -21.50 6.43
N TYR A 350 21.93 -21.37 6.13
CA TYR A 350 21.34 -20.17 5.53
C TYR A 350 21.33 -18.98 6.50
N TRP A 351 21.28 -19.24 7.82
CA TRP A 351 21.39 -18.20 8.85
C TRP A 351 22.79 -17.62 8.89
N ASP A 352 23.83 -18.43 8.81
CA ASP A 352 25.22 -17.96 8.72
C ASP A 352 25.43 -17.18 7.43
N GLN A 353 24.87 -17.65 6.33
CA GLN A 353 24.94 -16.96 5.04
C GLN A 353 24.20 -15.60 5.08
N LEU A 354 23.01 -15.54 5.67
CA LEU A 354 22.28 -14.30 5.88
C LEU A 354 23.07 -13.33 6.77
N TRP A 355 23.67 -13.83 7.84
CA TRP A 355 24.44 -13.00 8.76
C TRP A 355 25.68 -12.40 8.11
N ARG A 356 26.42 -13.18 7.33
CA ARG A 356 27.63 -12.74 6.64
C ARG A 356 27.36 -11.76 5.47
N ILE A 357 26.36 -12.06 4.66
CA ILE A 357 26.13 -11.35 3.38
C ILE A 357 24.96 -10.36 3.50
N GLY A 358 23.95 -10.69 4.30
CA GLY A 358 22.67 -9.98 4.34
C GLY A 358 22.47 -9.04 5.52
N SER A 359 23.31 -9.11 6.57
CA SER A 359 23.11 -8.30 7.78
C SER A 359 23.12 -6.79 7.49
N SER A 360 24.06 -6.32 6.68
CA SER A 360 24.14 -4.90 6.30
C SER A 360 22.97 -4.43 5.44
N THR A 361 22.44 -5.31 4.58
CA THR A 361 21.26 -5.00 3.75
C THR A 361 19.99 -4.97 4.59
N MET A 362 19.88 -5.87 5.57
CA MET A 362 18.75 -5.91 6.49
C MET A 362 18.72 -4.68 7.40
N LEU A 363 19.86 -4.33 8.02
CA LEU A 363 19.99 -3.13 8.85
C LEU A 363 19.64 -1.86 8.07
N ARG A 364 20.15 -1.74 6.83
CA ARG A 364 19.84 -0.60 5.97
C ARG A 364 18.36 -0.53 5.62
N SER A 365 17.71 -1.67 5.38
CA SER A 365 16.26 -1.70 5.13
C SER A 365 15.48 -1.20 6.34
N VAL A 366 15.85 -1.61 7.55
CA VAL A 366 15.24 -1.13 8.79
C VAL A 366 15.49 0.36 8.99
N GLU A 367 16.72 0.82 8.77
CA GLU A 367 17.10 2.24 8.87
C GLU A 367 16.26 3.10 7.90
N TYR A 368 16.19 2.73 6.63
CA TYR A 368 15.40 3.46 5.62
C TYR A 368 13.91 3.43 5.95
N ALA A 369 13.41 2.27 6.40
CA ALA A 369 12.01 2.14 6.82
C ALA A 369 11.70 3.04 8.02
N LEU A 370 12.58 3.15 9.02
CA LEU A 370 12.42 4.04 10.17
C LEU A 370 12.42 5.52 9.75
N ILE A 371 13.38 5.93 8.92
CA ILE A 371 13.46 7.31 8.42
C ILE A 371 12.19 7.68 7.65
N VAL A 372 11.77 6.83 6.71
CA VAL A 372 10.56 7.07 5.89
C VAL A 372 9.31 7.06 6.77
N SER A 373 9.25 6.18 7.78
CA SER A 373 8.08 6.10 8.68
C SER A 373 7.90 7.37 9.48
N ILE A 374 8.98 7.90 10.05
CA ILE A 374 8.92 9.14 10.84
C ILE A 374 8.64 10.33 9.91
N ALA A 375 9.48 10.53 8.90
CA ALA A 375 9.38 11.66 8.00
C ALA A 375 8.06 11.65 7.20
N GLY A 376 7.66 10.48 6.67
CA GLY A 376 6.43 10.31 5.91
C GLY A 376 5.17 10.51 6.76
N THR A 377 5.18 10.07 8.02
CA THR A 377 4.05 10.29 8.93
C THR A 377 3.91 11.78 9.28
N VAL A 378 5.01 12.45 9.62
CA VAL A 378 4.97 13.90 9.89
C VAL A 378 4.52 14.67 8.66
N PHE A 379 5.07 14.34 7.49
CA PHE A 379 4.66 14.97 6.22
C PHE A 379 3.17 14.75 5.93
N ALA A 380 2.67 13.52 6.07
CA ALA A 380 1.27 13.18 5.83
C ALA A 380 0.32 13.87 6.81
N MET A 381 0.70 13.97 8.10
CA MET A 381 -0.08 14.69 9.10
C MET A 381 -0.16 16.19 8.80
N LEU A 382 0.96 16.81 8.48
CA LEU A 382 1.00 18.21 8.07
C LEU A 382 0.17 18.43 6.80
N PHE A 383 0.40 17.61 5.77
CA PHE A 383 -0.33 17.73 4.51
C PHE A 383 -1.84 17.56 4.72
N ALA A 384 -2.28 16.55 5.47
CA ALA A 384 -3.69 16.33 5.79
C ALA A 384 -4.30 17.54 6.54
N TYR A 385 -3.58 18.05 7.56
CA TYR A 385 -4.03 19.23 8.31
C TYR A 385 -4.20 20.47 7.42
N TYR A 386 -3.19 20.79 6.61
CA TYR A 386 -3.27 21.95 5.73
C TYR A 386 -4.36 21.78 4.66
N MET A 387 -4.51 20.58 4.09
CA MET A 387 -5.55 20.31 3.09
C MET A 387 -6.95 20.35 3.68
N ASP A 388 -7.16 19.93 4.92
CA ASP A 388 -8.49 19.85 5.55
C ASP A 388 -8.90 21.18 6.20
N ARG A 389 -8.01 21.79 7.00
CA ARG A 389 -8.31 22.96 7.84
C ARG A 389 -8.04 24.32 7.18
N ARG A 390 -7.41 24.35 6.00
CA ARG A 390 -7.07 25.58 5.30
C ARG A 390 -7.84 25.75 4.00
N ARG A 391 -8.20 26.98 3.70
CA ARG A 391 -8.73 27.36 2.38
C ARG A 391 -7.56 27.62 1.44
N ILE A 392 -7.15 26.58 0.68
CA ILE A 392 -6.05 26.65 -0.28
C ILE A 392 -6.63 26.69 -1.69
N ILE A 393 -6.16 27.63 -2.50
CA ILE A 393 -6.49 27.67 -3.93
C ILE A 393 -5.90 26.42 -4.59
N GLY A 394 -6.73 25.68 -5.34
CA GLY A 394 -6.28 24.43 -5.96
C GLY A 394 -6.24 23.22 -5.04
N ARG A 395 -6.83 23.26 -3.82
CA ARG A 395 -6.90 22.14 -2.87
C ARG A 395 -7.25 20.81 -3.56
N SER A 396 -8.29 20.81 -4.40
CA SER A 396 -8.73 19.58 -5.10
C SER A 396 -7.68 19.03 -6.06
N LEU A 397 -6.84 19.89 -6.65
CA LEU A 397 -5.73 19.47 -7.49
C LEU A 397 -4.63 18.81 -6.67
N PHE A 398 -4.21 19.43 -5.57
CA PHE A 398 -3.17 18.87 -4.70
C PHE A 398 -3.61 17.57 -4.03
N ASP A 399 -4.86 17.46 -3.59
CA ASP A 399 -5.45 16.22 -3.12
C ASP A 399 -5.42 15.13 -4.20
N CYS A 400 -5.71 15.50 -5.45
CA CYS A 400 -5.64 14.59 -6.59
C CYS A 400 -4.21 14.14 -6.84
N LEU A 401 -3.25 15.07 -6.90
CA LEU A 401 -1.84 14.78 -7.12
C LEU A 401 -1.26 13.89 -6.00
N ALA A 402 -1.56 14.20 -4.75
CA ALA A 402 -1.12 13.39 -3.61
C ALA A 402 -1.65 11.95 -3.65
N MET A 403 -2.80 11.71 -4.29
CA MET A 403 -3.39 10.38 -4.45
C MET A 403 -2.89 9.61 -5.67
N LEU A 404 -2.28 10.27 -6.68
CA LEU A 404 -1.82 9.62 -7.90
C LEU A 404 -0.87 8.43 -7.65
N PRO A 405 0.15 8.50 -6.77
CA PRO A 405 1.08 7.40 -6.55
C PRO A 405 0.42 6.08 -6.14
N TYR A 406 -0.80 6.11 -5.62
CA TYR A 406 -1.55 4.91 -5.24
C TYR A 406 -1.90 4.01 -6.43
N MET A 407 -2.21 4.62 -7.58
CA MET A 407 -2.63 3.94 -8.79
C MET A 407 -1.51 3.76 -9.82
N LEU A 408 -0.41 4.49 -9.66
CA LEU A 408 0.69 4.42 -10.61
C LEU A 408 1.48 3.12 -10.44
N PRO A 409 1.84 2.43 -11.55
CA PRO A 409 2.78 1.32 -11.50
C PRO A 409 4.09 1.73 -10.82
N GLY A 410 4.62 0.84 -9.97
CA GLY A 410 5.89 1.11 -9.28
C GLY A 410 7.04 1.36 -10.26
N THR A 411 7.12 0.57 -11.32
CA THR A 411 8.11 0.73 -12.40
C THR A 411 8.04 2.11 -13.05
N CYS A 412 6.83 2.59 -13.33
CA CYS A 412 6.61 3.93 -13.87
C CYS A 412 7.16 5.00 -12.91
N PHE A 413 6.83 4.90 -11.61
CA PHE A 413 7.28 5.84 -10.61
C PHE A 413 8.81 5.84 -10.47
N GLY A 414 9.45 4.65 -10.50
CA GLY A 414 10.91 4.49 -10.44
C GLY A 414 11.64 5.11 -11.65
N ILE A 415 11.19 4.82 -12.86
CA ILE A 415 11.77 5.39 -14.10
C ILE A 415 11.60 6.90 -14.12
N GLY A 416 10.43 7.40 -13.72
CA GLY A 416 10.18 8.84 -13.60
C GLY A 416 11.18 9.54 -12.69
N TYR A 417 11.54 8.93 -11.56
CA TYR A 417 12.57 9.47 -10.67
C TYR A 417 13.97 9.49 -11.30
N ILE A 418 14.35 8.46 -12.06
CA ILE A 418 15.62 8.49 -12.80
C ILE A 418 15.61 9.65 -13.78
N LEU A 419 14.57 9.78 -14.59
CA LEU A 419 14.49 10.83 -15.61
C LEU A 419 14.46 12.23 -14.99
N ALA A 420 13.77 12.40 -13.87
CA ALA A 420 13.61 13.69 -13.21
C ALA A 420 14.87 14.16 -12.47
N PHE A 421 15.64 13.23 -11.88
CA PHE A 421 16.71 13.53 -10.93
C PHE A 421 18.08 13.02 -11.33
N ASN A 422 18.30 12.72 -12.61
CA ASN A 422 19.62 12.30 -13.12
C ASN A 422 20.52 13.47 -13.57
N HIS A 423 19.95 14.66 -13.72
CA HIS A 423 20.65 15.85 -14.23
C HIS A 423 20.59 17.02 -13.26
N ALA A 424 21.47 18.01 -13.44
CA ALA A 424 21.41 19.28 -12.72
C ALA A 424 20.05 19.98 -12.99
N PRO A 425 19.49 20.76 -12.03
CA PRO A 425 20.10 21.20 -10.77
C PRO A 425 19.98 20.19 -9.61
N LEU A 426 19.10 19.20 -9.68
CA LEU A 426 18.82 18.24 -8.61
C LEU A 426 19.29 16.82 -8.97
N LYS A 427 20.60 16.61 -9.04
CA LYS A 427 21.15 15.28 -9.28
C LYS A 427 21.10 14.43 -8.00
N LEU A 428 20.04 13.64 -7.85
CA LEU A 428 19.83 12.76 -6.70
C LEU A 428 20.07 11.28 -7.02
N THR A 429 20.20 10.90 -8.30
CA THR A 429 20.44 9.52 -8.72
C THR A 429 21.73 8.97 -8.09
N GLY A 430 21.67 7.74 -7.55
CA GLY A 430 22.79 7.11 -6.84
C GLY A 430 22.92 7.57 -5.37
N THR A 431 22.00 8.37 -4.82
CA THR A 431 21.99 8.78 -3.41
C THR A 431 20.93 8.01 -2.62
N ALA A 432 21.07 7.95 -1.27
CA ALA A 432 20.03 7.42 -0.40
C ALA A 432 18.75 8.28 -0.46
N LEU A 433 18.92 9.59 -0.67
CA LEU A 433 17.82 10.56 -0.63
C LEU A 433 16.76 10.28 -1.70
N ILE A 434 17.16 9.87 -2.92
CA ILE A 434 16.20 9.55 -3.99
C ILE A 434 15.34 8.34 -3.62
N VAL A 435 15.92 7.34 -2.96
CA VAL A 435 15.22 6.13 -2.51
C VAL A 435 14.24 6.47 -1.39
N LEU A 436 14.69 7.24 -0.39
CA LEU A 436 13.86 7.69 0.72
C LEU A 436 12.69 8.56 0.25
N ALA A 437 12.97 9.53 -0.66
CA ALA A 437 11.92 10.36 -1.25
C ALA A 437 10.92 9.53 -2.06
N ASN A 438 11.39 8.59 -2.89
CA ASN A 438 10.50 7.71 -3.65
C ASN A 438 9.58 6.90 -2.73
N MET A 439 10.12 6.28 -1.69
CA MET A 439 9.33 5.52 -0.70
C MET A 439 8.30 6.41 -0.01
N LEU A 440 8.71 7.60 0.46
CA LEU A 440 7.84 8.53 1.18
C LEU A 440 6.65 8.95 0.31
N PHE A 441 6.92 9.46 -0.92
CA PHE A 441 5.86 9.97 -1.79
C PHE A 441 5.01 8.85 -2.39
N LYS A 442 5.54 7.63 -2.55
CA LYS A 442 4.77 6.45 -2.95
C LYS A 442 3.73 6.05 -1.91
N GLN A 443 4.03 6.25 -0.63
CA GLN A 443 3.15 5.89 0.49
C GLN A 443 2.23 7.03 0.93
N LEU A 444 2.49 8.26 0.48
CA LEU A 444 1.76 9.47 0.84
C LEU A 444 0.23 9.34 0.72
N PRO A 445 -0.34 8.71 -0.33
CA PRO A 445 -1.79 8.58 -0.49
C PRO A 445 -2.50 7.90 0.68
N THR A 446 -1.99 6.78 1.14
CA THR A 446 -2.59 6.03 2.25
C THR A 446 -2.35 6.73 3.58
N SER A 447 -1.13 7.25 3.78
CA SER A 447 -0.76 7.98 4.99
C SER A 447 -1.63 9.23 5.20
N THR A 448 -1.87 10.01 4.15
CA THR A 448 -2.77 11.18 4.22
C THR A 448 -4.20 10.78 4.51
N LYS A 449 -4.71 9.67 3.94
CA LYS A 449 -6.07 9.18 4.25
C LYS A 449 -6.22 8.78 5.72
N ILE A 450 -5.24 8.08 6.30
CA ILE A 450 -5.24 7.71 7.72
C ILE A 450 -5.31 8.98 8.59
N CYS A 451 -4.47 9.97 8.28
CA CYS A 451 -4.42 11.24 9.01
C CYS A 451 -5.71 12.05 8.84
N THR A 452 -6.26 12.15 7.62
CA THR A 452 -7.51 12.89 7.36
C THR A 452 -8.71 12.24 8.07
N ALA A 453 -8.80 10.91 8.05
CA ALA A 453 -9.86 10.18 8.77
C ALA A 453 -9.82 10.45 10.27
N SER A 454 -8.63 10.51 10.86
CA SER A 454 -8.46 10.82 12.29
C SER A 454 -8.70 12.30 12.59
N LEU A 455 -8.32 13.20 11.68
CA LEU A 455 -8.57 14.63 11.82
C LEU A 455 -10.07 14.96 11.78
N ALA A 456 -10.85 14.22 10.99
CA ALA A 456 -12.30 14.36 10.93
C ALA A 456 -13.01 14.03 12.26
N LEU A 457 -12.36 13.25 13.15
CA LEU A 457 -12.85 12.97 14.49
C LEU A 457 -12.51 14.07 15.51
N LEU A 458 -11.61 15.01 15.16
CA LEU A 458 -11.23 16.13 16.02
C LEU A 458 -12.16 17.32 15.78
N PRO A 459 -12.97 17.73 16.79
CA PRO A 459 -13.86 18.86 16.66
C PRO A 459 -13.09 20.18 16.42
N GLU A 460 -13.48 20.94 15.41
CA GLU A 460 -12.87 22.27 15.11
C GLU A 460 -12.98 23.26 16.26
N VAL A 461 -13.96 23.07 17.15
CA VAL A 461 -14.19 23.93 18.32
C VAL A 461 -12.96 23.96 19.21
N GLN A 462 -12.22 22.86 19.38
CA GLN A 462 -10.99 22.83 20.20
C GLN A 462 -9.90 23.73 19.64
N GLU A 463 -9.74 23.74 18.31
CA GLU A 463 -8.78 24.61 17.64
C GLU A 463 -9.20 26.09 17.74
N ARG A 464 -10.50 26.37 17.61
CA ARG A 464 -11.07 27.72 17.73
C ARG A 464 -10.90 28.25 19.16
N SER A 465 -11.25 27.47 20.17
CA SER A 465 -11.08 27.84 21.57
C SER A 465 -9.63 28.15 21.93
N ALA A 466 -8.66 27.35 21.43
CA ALA A 466 -7.26 27.65 21.65
C ALA A 466 -6.83 28.98 21.01
N ARG A 467 -7.36 29.31 19.84
CA ARG A 467 -7.10 30.61 19.19
C ARG A 467 -7.76 31.78 19.91
N ASP A 468 -8.97 31.61 20.44
CA ASP A 468 -9.67 32.60 21.21
C ASP A 468 -8.92 32.94 22.52
N LEU A 469 -8.17 31.93 23.07
CA LEU A 469 -7.25 32.12 24.19
C LEU A 469 -5.88 32.73 23.77
N GLY A 470 -5.71 33.13 22.50
CA GLY A 470 -4.50 33.80 22.01
C GLY A 470 -3.43 32.83 21.49
N ALA A 471 -3.71 31.52 21.36
CA ALA A 471 -2.73 30.60 20.78
C ALA A 471 -2.51 30.87 19.29
N GLY A 472 -1.26 31.05 18.89
CA GLY A 472 -0.89 31.17 17.49
C GLY A 472 -1.11 29.86 16.73
N ARG A 473 -1.03 29.92 15.42
CA ARG A 473 -1.35 28.79 14.52
C ARG A 473 -0.44 27.58 14.73
N LEU A 474 0.86 27.81 14.88
CA LEU A 474 1.84 26.75 15.12
C LEU A 474 1.70 26.16 16.54
N ALA A 475 1.31 26.98 17.52
CA ALA A 475 1.01 26.53 18.87
C ALA A 475 -0.21 25.61 18.87
N VAL A 476 -1.31 25.98 18.17
CA VAL A 476 -2.49 25.11 18.01
C VAL A 476 -2.11 23.78 17.37
N LEU A 477 -1.29 23.79 16.32
CA LEU A 477 -0.83 22.56 15.66
C LEU A 477 -0.03 21.66 16.62
N ARG A 478 0.92 22.25 17.36
CA ARG A 478 1.81 21.51 18.28
C ARG A 478 1.08 21.03 19.53
N ASP A 479 0.25 21.88 20.14
CA ASP A 479 -0.28 21.64 21.49
C ASP A 479 -1.69 21.03 21.49
N VAL A 480 -2.46 21.18 20.40
CA VAL A 480 -3.82 20.65 20.26
C VAL A 480 -3.88 19.52 19.22
N VAL A 481 -3.48 19.80 17.97
CA VAL A 481 -3.70 18.88 16.85
C VAL A 481 -2.78 17.66 16.93
N PHE A 482 -1.46 17.84 17.06
CA PHE A 482 -0.52 16.71 17.12
C PHE A 482 -0.75 15.79 18.30
N PRO A 483 -1.00 16.26 19.54
CA PRO A 483 -1.35 15.38 20.65
C PRO A 483 -2.65 14.61 20.43
N ALA A 484 -3.65 15.22 19.81
CA ALA A 484 -4.91 14.57 19.48
C ALA A 484 -4.75 13.48 18.42
N LEU A 485 -3.83 13.68 17.46
CA LEU A 485 -3.55 12.75 16.37
C LEU A 485 -2.50 11.67 16.72
N ARG A 486 -2.10 11.51 17.98
CA ARG A 486 -1.15 10.45 18.39
C ARG A 486 -1.54 9.05 17.93
N PRO A 487 -2.81 8.60 18.00
CA PRO A 487 -3.20 7.28 17.50
C PRO A 487 -3.02 7.17 15.97
N ALA A 488 -3.35 8.24 15.24
CA ALA A 488 -3.13 8.31 13.80
C ALA A 488 -1.65 8.29 13.43
N PHE A 489 -0.80 8.98 14.21
CA PHE A 489 0.64 8.93 14.05
C PHE A 489 1.15 7.50 14.11
N LEU A 490 0.74 6.75 15.12
CA LEU A 490 1.20 5.37 15.29
C LEU A 490 0.73 4.46 14.15
N SER A 491 -0.55 4.56 13.76
CA SER A 491 -1.09 3.80 12.63
C SER A 491 -0.39 4.14 11.30
N CYS A 492 -0.12 5.41 11.07
CA CYS A 492 0.56 5.89 9.88
C CYS A 492 2.05 5.47 9.87
N PHE A 493 2.72 5.55 11.03
CA PHE A 493 4.10 5.08 11.22
C PHE A 493 4.22 3.59 10.88
N VAL A 494 3.34 2.75 11.44
CA VAL A 494 3.33 1.30 11.18
C VAL A 494 3.10 1.02 9.71
N TYR A 495 2.11 1.67 9.10
CA TYR A 495 1.84 1.52 7.67
C TYR A 495 3.08 1.89 6.82
N ASN A 496 3.70 3.04 7.09
CA ASN A 496 4.89 3.50 6.37
C ASN A 496 6.08 2.55 6.58
N PHE A 497 6.27 2.02 7.79
CA PHE A 497 7.33 1.06 8.10
C PHE A 497 7.14 -0.24 7.33
N THR A 498 5.96 -0.85 7.45
CA THR A 498 5.60 -2.08 6.73
C THR A 498 5.76 -1.92 5.23
N SER A 499 5.21 -0.85 4.69
CA SER A 499 5.26 -0.56 3.27
C SER A 499 6.69 -0.31 2.78
N SER A 500 7.54 0.37 3.57
CA SER A 500 8.96 0.59 3.23
C SER A 500 9.77 -0.69 3.25
N MET A 501 9.57 -1.55 4.25
CA MET A 501 10.24 -2.84 4.35
C MET A 501 9.90 -3.78 3.20
N THR A 502 8.73 -3.61 2.58
CA THR A 502 8.21 -4.50 1.54
C THR A 502 8.18 -3.87 0.14
N THR A 503 8.51 -2.58 0.01
CA THR A 503 8.54 -1.91 -1.30
C THR A 503 9.68 -2.42 -2.16
N ALA A 504 9.37 -2.84 -3.40
CA ALA A 504 10.36 -3.23 -4.40
C ALA A 504 10.15 -2.45 -5.72
N GLY A 505 8.94 -2.46 -6.26
CA GLY A 505 8.66 -2.05 -7.63
C GLY A 505 8.99 -0.60 -7.97
N SER A 506 8.88 0.34 -7.04
CA SER A 506 9.18 1.75 -7.30
C SER A 506 10.65 2.12 -7.15
N ILE A 507 11.40 1.31 -6.40
CA ILE A 507 12.80 1.61 -6.07
C ILE A 507 13.81 0.70 -6.78
N ILE A 508 13.32 -0.32 -7.53
CA ILE A 508 14.18 -1.33 -8.17
C ILE A 508 15.20 -0.72 -9.13
N PHE A 509 14.85 0.40 -9.77
CA PHE A 509 15.73 1.12 -10.69
C PHE A 509 16.59 2.20 -10.01
N LEU A 510 16.35 2.50 -8.72
CA LEU A 510 17.00 3.58 -7.98
C LEU A 510 18.12 3.09 -7.08
N ILE A 511 18.18 1.78 -6.83
CA ILE A 511 19.13 1.15 -5.92
C ILE A 511 20.41 0.81 -6.65
N ASP A 512 21.51 1.27 -6.07
CA ASP A 512 22.88 0.90 -6.45
C ASP A 512 23.32 -0.37 -5.69
N ALA A 513 24.25 -1.12 -6.28
CA ALA A 513 24.86 -2.33 -5.69
C ALA A 513 25.41 -2.10 -4.27
N LYS A 514 25.95 -0.89 -4.00
CA LYS A 514 26.45 -0.51 -2.66
C LYS A 514 25.36 -0.27 -1.62
N ARG A 515 24.09 -0.05 -2.06
CA ARG A 515 22.95 0.33 -1.21
C ARG A 515 21.78 -0.62 -1.32
N GLN A 516 22.05 -1.89 -1.61
CA GLN A 516 21.01 -2.91 -1.67
C GLN A 516 20.19 -2.99 -0.38
N LEU A 517 18.88 -3.25 -0.53
CA LEU A 517 17.94 -3.50 0.54
C LEU A 517 17.57 -4.99 0.58
N ALA A 518 17.05 -5.44 1.72
CA ALA A 518 16.73 -6.86 1.95
C ALA A 518 15.77 -7.45 0.90
N VAL A 519 14.77 -6.67 0.45
CA VAL A 519 13.82 -7.11 -0.60
C VAL A 519 14.54 -7.41 -1.93
N PHE A 520 15.60 -6.66 -2.28
CA PHE A 520 16.37 -6.94 -3.51
C PHE A 520 17.26 -8.15 -3.34
N LYS A 521 17.82 -8.35 -2.15
CA LYS A 521 18.58 -9.56 -1.83
C LYS A 521 17.69 -10.81 -1.92
N LEU A 522 16.43 -10.69 -1.47
CA LEU A 522 15.42 -11.72 -1.66
C LEU A 522 15.18 -11.99 -3.14
N PHE A 523 14.97 -10.95 -3.95
CA PHE A 523 14.73 -11.07 -5.38
C PHE A 523 15.92 -11.71 -6.10
N ASP A 524 17.15 -11.29 -5.78
CA ASP A 524 18.39 -11.86 -6.33
C ASP A 524 18.51 -13.35 -5.98
N ALA A 525 18.22 -13.75 -4.74
CA ALA A 525 18.26 -15.15 -4.30
C ALA A 525 17.22 -15.99 -5.05
N VAL A 526 16.00 -15.46 -5.28
CA VAL A 526 14.98 -16.14 -6.09
C VAL A 526 15.45 -16.30 -7.53
N TYR A 527 16.04 -15.26 -8.11
CA TYR A 527 16.53 -15.27 -9.50
C TYR A 527 17.69 -16.25 -9.70
N GLN A 528 18.57 -16.38 -8.70
CA GLN A 528 19.68 -17.34 -8.68
C GLN A 528 19.22 -18.78 -8.37
N GLY A 529 17.95 -19.00 -8.02
CA GLY A 529 17.40 -20.31 -7.68
C GLY A 529 17.70 -20.77 -6.24
N ASP A 530 18.26 -19.90 -5.40
CA ASP A 530 18.47 -20.16 -3.96
C ASP A 530 17.19 -19.86 -3.16
N TYR A 531 16.19 -20.71 -3.35
CA TYR A 531 14.87 -20.53 -2.75
C TYR A 531 14.88 -20.62 -1.22
N ALA A 532 15.84 -21.35 -0.65
CA ALA A 532 15.94 -21.49 0.81
C ALA A 532 16.43 -20.19 1.46
N LEU A 533 17.49 -19.59 0.91
CA LEU A 533 17.96 -18.27 1.35
C LEU A 533 16.89 -17.18 1.13
N ALA A 534 16.22 -17.20 -0.02
CA ALA A 534 15.12 -16.28 -0.30
C ALA A 534 14.00 -16.42 0.74
N SER A 535 13.62 -17.65 1.09
CA SER A 535 12.60 -17.94 2.10
C SER A 535 13.00 -17.44 3.49
N LEU A 536 14.27 -17.61 3.85
CA LEU A 536 14.79 -17.10 5.13
C LEU A 536 14.72 -15.59 5.18
N ILE A 537 15.19 -14.88 4.13
CA ILE A 537 15.13 -13.42 4.05
C ILE A 537 13.68 -12.94 4.16
N ALA A 538 12.76 -13.56 3.43
CA ALA A 538 11.34 -13.25 3.47
C ALA A 538 10.75 -13.43 4.88
N SER A 539 11.09 -14.53 5.55
CA SER A 539 10.65 -14.83 6.91
C SER A 539 11.16 -13.81 7.91
N VAL A 540 12.44 -13.43 7.83
CA VAL A 540 13.04 -12.43 8.72
C VAL A 540 12.40 -11.05 8.51
N ILE A 541 12.19 -10.60 7.27
CA ILE A 541 11.48 -9.34 6.98
C ILE A 541 10.07 -9.39 7.60
N THR A 542 9.33 -10.47 7.38
CA THR A 542 7.97 -10.62 7.91
C THR A 542 7.95 -10.57 9.43
N VAL A 543 8.88 -11.26 10.11
CA VAL A 543 8.99 -11.24 11.57
C VAL A 543 9.33 -9.84 12.10
N ILE A 544 10.27 -9.12 11.47
CA ILE A 544 10.61 -7.74 11.88
C ILE A 544 9.38 -6.84 11.79
N VAL A 545 8.62 -6.92 10.69
CA VAL A 545 7.43 -6.09 10.52
C VAL A 545 6.34 -6.46 11.54
N LEU A 546 6.08 -7.75 11.75
CA LEU A 546 5.12 -8.21 12.76
C LEU A 546 5.50 -7.79 14.18
N LEU A 547 6.80 -7.76 14.51
CA LEU A 547 7.27 -7.26 15.80
C LEU A 547 6.96 -5.76 15.96
N VAL A 548 7.20 -4.94 14.94
CA VAL A 548 6.89 -3.50 14.98
C VAL A 548 5.38 -3.27 15.08
N GLU A 549 4.56 -4.02 14.34
CA GLU A 549 3.10 -3.95 14.44
C GLU A 549 2.61 -4.37 15.83
N GLY A 550 3.15 -5.47 16.37
CA GLY A 550 2.82 -5.95 17.71
C GLY A 550 3.19 -4.94 18.80
N LEU A 551 4.35 -4.31 18.72
CA LEU A 551 4.77 -3.25 19.64
C LEU A 551 3.84 -2.03 19.55
N ALA A 552 3.49 -1.61 18.34
CA ALA A 552 2.55 -0.52 18.14
C ALA A 552 1.17 -0.81 18.72
N PHE A 553 0.65 -2.03 18.52
CA PHE A 553 -0.61 -2.48 19.10
C PHE A 553 -0.58 -2.44 20.65
N LEU A 554 0.50 -2.91 21.28
CA LEU A 554 0.67 -2.87 22.73
C LEU A 554 0.70 -1.43 23.27
N ILE A 555 1.35 -0.50 22.56
CA ILE A 555 1.41 0.93 22.93
C ILE A 555 0.00 1.54 22.86
N THR A 556 -0.76 1.26 21.80
CA THR A 556 -2.13 1.77 21.62
C THR A 556 -3.05 1.27 22.74
N ARG A 557 -3.03 -0.01 23.03
CA ARG A 557 -3.87 -0.64 24.07
C ARG A 557 -3.58 -0.08 25.47
N LYS A 558 -2.29 0.14 25.81
CA LYS A 558 -1.92 0.78 27.08
C LYS A 558 -2.41 2.22 27.18
N GLY A 559 -2.46 2.94 26.07
CA GLY A 559 -2.97 4.31 25.98
C GLY A 559 -4.48 4.39 26.25
N GLU A 560 -5.25 3.45 25.70
CA GLU A 560 -6.70 3.36 25.91
C GLU A 560 -7.05 3.00 27.38
N ASN A 561 -6.38 2.01 27.94
CA ASN A 561 -6.59 1.61 29.34
C ASN A 561 -6.31 2.75 30.33
N ARG A 562 -5.29 3.60 30.06
CA ARG A 562 -5.00 4.78 30.89
C ARG A 562 -6.04 5.90 30.74
N ARG A 563 -6.75 5.99 29.61
CA ARG A 563 -7.85 6.96 29.44
C ARG A 563 -9.09 6.51 30.19
N VAL A 564 -9.46 5.23 30.10
CA VAL A 564 -10.61 4.64 30.83
C VAL A 564 -10.41 4.69 32.36
N SER A 565 -9.17 4.59 32.85
CA SER A 565 -8.89 4.69 34.28
C SER A 565 -8.86 6.13 34.83
N ARG A 566 -8.95 7.15 33.97
CA ARG A 566 -8.96 8.59 34.35
C ARG A 566 -10.33 9.25 34.15
N THR A 567 -11.27 8.56 33.52
CA THR A 567 -12.70 8.89 33.47
C THR A 567 -13.45 8.10 34.54
#